data_ab02c0016015618e3592b3e0c0b1de84
#
_entry.id   ab02c0016015618e3592b3e0c0b1de84
#
_cell.length_a   1.000
_cell.length_b   1.000
_cell.length_c   1.000
_cell.angle_alpha   90.00
_cell.angle_beta   90.00
_cell.angle_gamma   90.00
#
_symmetry.space_group_name_H-M   'P 1'
#
loop_
_entity.id
_entity.type
_entity.pdbx_description
1 polymer ?
#
loop_
_entity_poly.entity_id
_entity_poly.type
_entity_poly.pdbx_seq_one_letter_code
_entity_poly.pdbx_strand_id
1 'polypeptide(L)'
;MATNPVVPVDGAPIEEIAPAEAQRRQQAGAVLVDVREDDERAAGMPAGALGIARAELPARIREVAADHGTAILTICASGQRSLLAARTLRALGFERVASVSGGFRRWQTEGLPVAAGALDADAAERYSRHLLLPEVGAQGQAALGRARVTLIGAGGLGSPAALYLAAAGVGTLTLVDDDKVEKSNLQRQVLHADARVGMAKTESARLTLNGLNPSVHVDLRAERLRAANVEALVRGSDVVIDGADNFPTRYLLDAACRRLALPLVYGAVHRFTGQVGVFDARRADSPCYRCLFPQPPTAAEAPNCAEAGVLGILPGVIGLLQATEAIKLVLGIGT
;
A
#
# COMPACT_ATOMS: atom_id res chain seq x y z
N MET A 1 -35.73 24.27 -5.90
CA MET A 1 -35.46 23.55 -7.17
C MET A 1 -34.60 24.47 -8.00
N ALA A 2 -33.30 24.30 -7.99
CA ALA A 2 -32.38 25.10 -8.80
C ALA A 2 -32.14 24.31 -10.12
N THR A 3 -32.63 24.87 -11.21
CA THR A 3 -32.42 24.34 -12.56
C THR A 3 -30.96 24.57 -12.95
N ASN A 4 -30.25 23.45 -13.16
CA ASN A 4 -28.94 23.45 -13.77
C ASN A 4 -29.04 24.06 -15.18
N PRO A 5 -28.25 25.06 -15.56
CA PRO A 5 -28.28 25.62 -16.91
C PRO A 5 -27.67 24.56 -17.87
N VAL A 6 -28.48 24.09 -18.79
CA VAL A 6 -28.02 23.33 -19.95
C VAL A 6 -27.23 24.30 -20.83
N VAL A 7 -25.92 24.18 -20.85
CA VAL A 7 -25.04 24.94 -21.75
C VAL A 7 -25.24 24.41 -23.16
N PRO A 8 -25.49 25.27 -24.18
CA PRO A 8 -25.64 24.83 -25.57
C PRO A 8 -24.32 24.22 -26.06
N VAL A 9 -24.39 23.00 -26.58
CA VAL A 9 -23.27 22.36 -27.28
C VAL A 9 -23.19 22.96 -28.68
N ASP A 10 -22.46 24.05 -28.84
CA ASP A 10 -22.13 24.55 -30.17
C ASP A 10 -21.15 23.58 -30.83
N GLY A 11 -21.66 22.87 -31.82
CA GLY A 11 -21.15 21.61 -32.30
C GLY A 11 -20.10 21.70 -33.39
N ALA A 12 -19.02 22.42 -33.26
CA ALA A 12 -17.85 22.14 -34.10
C ALA A 12 -17.27 20.77 -33.70
N PRO A 13 -17.02 19.86 -34.64
CA PRO A 13 -16.46 18.54 -34.35
C PRO A 13 -15.11 18.69 -33.65
N ILE A 14 -14.87 17.87 -32.61
CA ILE A 14 -13.54 17.81 -32.00
C ILE A 14 -12.56 17.21 -33.03
N GLU A 15 -11.43 17.86 -33.18
CA GLU A 15 -10.34 17.35 -34.00
C GLU A 15 -9.82 16.02 -33.40
N GLU A 16 -9.81 14.96 -34.20
CA GLU A 16 -9.19 13.71 -33.82
C GLU A 16 -7.87 13.55 -34.56
N ILE A 17 -6.78 13.36 -33.82
CA ILE A 17 -5.42 13.26 -34.36
C ILE A 17 -4.79 11.91 -34.09
N ALA A 18 -3.88 11.48 -34.97
CA ALA A 18 -3.10 10.26 -34.72
C ALA A 18 -2.10 10.44 -33.57
N PRO A 19 -1.70 9.35 -32.86
CA PRO A 19 -0.72 9.44 -31.79
C PRO A 19 0.59 10.12 -32.17
N ALA A 20 1.15 9.82 -33.35
CA ALA A 20 2.36 10.46 -33.84
C ALA A 20 2.23 11.99 -34.04
N GLU A 21 1.05 12.46 -34.48
CA GLU A 21 0.75 13.89 -34.56
C GLU A 21 0.63 14.52 -33.17
N ALA A 22 -0.03 13.83 -32.25
CA ALA A 22 -0.15 14.29 -30.87
C ALA A 22 1.22 14.45 -30.20
N GLN A 23 2.14 13.52 -30.43
CA GLN A 23 3.53 13.62 -29.94
C GLN A 23 4.24 14.84 -30.51
N ARG A 24 4.13 15.10 -31.83
CA ARG A 24 4.72 16.28 -32.45
C ARG A 24 4.18 17.58 -31.84
N ARG A 25 2.84 17.68 -31.68
CA ARG A 25 2.22 18.85 -31.06
C ARG A 25 2.62 19.02 -29.60
N GLN A 26 2.77 17.93 -28.85
CA GLN A 26 3.28 17.96 -27.48
C GLN A 26 4.72 18.51 -27.43
N GLN A 27 5.58 18.03 -28.32
CA GLN A 27 6.95 18.55 -28.45
C GLN A 27 7.01 20.02 -28.85
N ALA A 28 5.99 20.50 -29.56
CA ALA A 28 5.80 21.91 -29.92
C ALA A 28 5.11 22.74 -28.83
N GLY A 29 4.90 22.18 -27.62
CA GLY A 29 4.38 22.90 -26.45
C GLY A 29 2.90 22.69 -26.16
N ALA A 30 2.20 21.80 -26.85
CA ALA A 30 0.84 21.42 -26.47
C ALA A 30 0.83 20.56 -25.21
N VAL A 31 -0.13 20.76 -24.32
CA VAL A 31 -0.31 19.97 -23.10
C VAL A 31 -1.04 18.67 -23.45
N LEU A 32 -0.40 17.51 -23.26
CA LEU A 32 -1.03 16.19 -23.40
C LEU A 32 -1.57 15.76 -22.05
N VAL A 33 -2.90 15.54 -21.98
CA VAL A 33 -3.60 15.10 -20.76
C VAL A 33 -4.10 13.67 -20.93
N ASP A 34 -3.60 12.76 -20.11
CA ASP A 34 -4.09 11.40 -20.03
C ASP A 34 -5.29 11.34 -19.07
N VAL A 35 -6.47 11.13 -19.64
CA VAL A 35 -7.74 11.13 -18.90
C VAL A 35 -8.20 9.74 -18.45
N ARG A 36 -7.26 8.76 -18.43
CA ARG A 36 -7.49 7.46 -17.82
C ARG A 36 -7.52 7.58 -16.30
N GLU A 37 -8.06 6.56 -15.65
CA GLU A 37 -8.03 6.45 -14.18
C GLU A 37 -6.60 6.14 -13.69
N ASP A 38 -6.34 6.37 -12.40
CA ASP A 38 -5.00 6.23 -11.81
C ASP A 38 -4.45 4.79 -11.90
N ASP A 39 -5.31 3.79 -11.76
CA ASP A 39 -4.96 2.38 -11.92
C ASP A 39 -4.51 2.06 -13.34
N GLU A 40 -5.18 2.62 -14.36
CA GLU A 40 -4.79 2.44 -15.76
C GLU A 40 -3.44 3.13 -16.09
N ARG A 41 -3.15 4.27 -15.44
CA ARG A 41 -1.91 5.02 -15.61
C ARG A 41 -0.74 4.42 -14.81
N ALA A 42 -1.03 3.63 -13.78
CA ALA A 42 -0.03 3.01 -12.92
C ALA A 42 0.98 2.15 -13.69
N ALA A 43 0.53 1.47 -14.76
CA ALA A 43 1.38 0.67 -15.65
C ALA A 43 2.13 1.47 -16.72
N GLY A 44 1.90 2.77 -16.80
CA GLY A 44 2.56 3.68 -17.75
C GLY A 44 1.60 4.61 -18.46
N MET A 45 2.14 5.70 -19.00
CA MET A 45 1.40 6.73 -19.72
C MET A 45 2.28 7.33 -20.83
N PRO A 46 1.74 8.07 -21.80
CA PRO A 46 2.58 8.76 -22.78
C PRO A 46 3.63 9.62 -22.10
N ALA A 47 4.87 9.56 -22.53
CA ALA A 47 5.96 10.32 -21.93
C ALA A 47 5.64 11.82 -21.96
N GLY A 48 5.76 12.49 -20.81
CA GLY A 48 5.45 13.92 -20.65
C GLY A 48 3.97 14.27 -20.65
N ALA A 49 3.05 13.30 -20.65
CA ALA A 49 1.63 13.55 -20.44
C ALA A 49 1.35 13.85 -18.95
N LEU A 50 0.30 14.61 -18.70
CA LEU A 50 -0.21 14.91 -17.36
C LEU A 50 -1.45 14.06 -17.07
N GLY A 51 -1.49 13.39 -15.93
CA GLY A 51 -2.60 12.53 -15.55
C GLY A 51 -3.69 13.31 -14.82
N ILE A 52 -4.88 13.41 -15.43
CA ILE A 52 -6.08 13.96 -14.78
C ILE A 52 -7.26 13.07 -15.19
N ALA A 53 -7.82 12.32 -14.26
CA ALA A 53 -8.96 11.46 -14.55
C ALA A 53 -10.12 12.28 -15.15
N ARG A 54 -10.86 11.68 -16.11
CA ARG A 54 -11.90 12.39 -16.85
C ARG A 54 -12.92 13.09 -15.92
N ALA A 55 -13.27 12.47 -14.81
CA ALA A 55 -14.21 13.04 -13.84
C ALA A 55 -13.68 14.28 -13.13
N GLU A 56 -12.36 14.36 -12.92
CA GLU A 56 -11.68 15.46 -12.24
C GLU A 56 -11.31 16.62 -13.19
N LEU A 57 -11.35 16.38 -14.50
CA LEU A 57 -10.85 17.30 -15.50
C LEU A 57 -11.47 18.72 -15.37
N PRO A 58 -12.79 18.90 -15.14
CA PRO A 58 -13.36 20.26 -15.00
C PRO A 58 -12.80 21.04 -13.83
N ALA A 59 -12.48 20.37 -12.72
CA ALA A 59 -11.96 21.01 -11.52
C ALA A 59 -10.45 21.30 -11.62
N ARG A 60 -9.69 20.41 -12.28
CA ARG A 60 -8.22 20.40 -12.22
C ARG A 60 -7.53 20.90 -13.47
N ILE A 61 -8.23 21.07 -14.60
CA ILE A 61 -7.56 21.48 -15.85
C ILE A 61 -6.80 22.82 -15.73
N ARG A 62 -7.27 23.74 -14.88
CA ARG A 62 -6.62 25.02 -14.66
C ARG A 62 -5.26 24.91 -13.91
N GLU A 63 -4.98 23.79 -13.28
CA GLU A 63 -3.68 23.52 -12.67
C GLU A 63 -2.57 23.37 -13.73
N VAL A 64 -2.95 22.94 -14.96
CA VAL A 64 -2.02 22.61 -16.05
C VAL A 64 -2.18 23.50 -17.30
N ALA A 65 -3.30 24.20 -17.42
CA ALA A 65 -3.61 25.10 -18.53
C ALA A 65 -4.41 26.30 -18.00
N ALA A 66 -3.73 27.36 -17.57
CA ALA A 66 -4.36 28.55 -17.01
C ALA A 66 -5.04 29.42 -18.09
N ASP A 67 -4.52 29.44 -19.32
CA ASP A 67 -5.03 30.21 -20.45
C ASP A 67 -5.86 29.34 -21.40
N HIS A 68 -7.02 29.86 -21.81
CA HIS A 68 -7.94 29.21 -22.74
C HIS A 68 -7.36 29.01 -24.16
N GLY A 69 -6.35 29.80 -24.53
CA GLY A 69 -5.57 29.64 -25.76
C GLY A 69 -4.55 28.48 -25.75
N THR A 70 -4.32 27.85 -24.58
CA THR A 70 -3.41 26.72 -24.45
C THR A 70 -3.88 25.54 -25.33
N ALA A 71 -2.99 24.99 -26.14
CA ALA A 71 -3.29 23.81 -26.92
C ALA A 71 -3.32 22.56 -26.03
N ILE A 72 -4.47 21.88 -25.94
CA ILE A 72 -4.66 20.70 -25.11
C ILE A 72 -4.98 19.49 -25.97
N LEU A 73 -4.27 18.41 -25.74
CA LEU A 73 -4.48 17.11 -26.37
C LEU A 73 -4.98 16.14 -25.29
N THR A 74 -6.07 15.45 -25.54
CA THR A 74 -6.60 14.46 -24.60
C THR A 74 -6.36 13.05 -25.12
N ILE A 75 -5.92 12.14 -24.25
CA ILE A 75 -5.72 10.73 -24.57
C ILE A 75 -6.39 9.85 -23.50
N CYS A 76 -6.97 8.73 -23.92
CA CYS A 76 -7.47 7.68 -23.02
C CYS A 76 -7.06 6.30 -23.54
N ALA A 77 -7.62 5.20 -23.04
CA ALA A 77 -7.21 3.87 -23.48
C ALA A 77 -7.47 3.60 -25.00
N SER A 78 -8.62 4.03 -25.53
CA SER A 78 -9.08 3.68 -26.89
C SER A 78 -9.59 4.85 -27.75
N GLY A 79 -9.57 6.10 -27.22
CA GLY A 79 -10.03 7.30 -27.92
C GLY A 79 -11.44 7.78 -27.55
N GLN A 80 -12.29 6.94 -26.98
CA GLN A 80 -13.69 7.33 -26.67
C GLN A 80 -13.82 8.31 -25.49
N ARG A 81 -13.20 8.01 -24.36
CA ARG A 81 -13.23 8.89 -23.18
C ARG A 81 -12.51 10.21 -23.43
N SER A 82 -11.43 10.20 -24.22
CA SER A 82 -10.69 11.40 -24.59
C SER A 82 -11.50 12.32 -25.48
N LEU A 83 -12.32 11.79 -26.39
CA LEU A 83 -13.23 12.59 -27.19
C LEU A 83 -14.29 13.30 -26.33
N LEU A 84 -14.84 12.62 -25.31
CA LEU A 84 -15.75 13.23 -24.34
C LEU A 84 -15.05 14.30 -23.49
N ALA A 85 -13.81 14.03 -23.04
CA ALA A 85 -12.99 14.98 -22.29
C ALA A 85 -12.69 16.23 -23.13
N ALA A 86 -12.37 16.09 -24.41
CA ALA A 86 -12.15 17.19 -25.32
C ALA A 86 -13.40 18.06 -25.48
N ARG A 87 -14.59 17.47 -25.55
CA ARG A 87 -15.87 18.22 -25.57
C ARG A 87 -16.09 19.00 -24.27
N THR A 88 -15.78 18.39 -23.12
CA THR A 88 -15.85 19.05 -21.83
C THR A 88 -14.91 20.28 -21.78
N LEU A 89 -13.69 20.15 -22.28
CA LEU A 89 -12.73 21.27 -22.33
C LEU A 89 -13.22 22.40 -23.26
N ARG A 90 -13.81 22.08 -24.43
CA ARG A 90 -14.45 23.07 -25.29
C ARG A 90 -15.57 23.81 -24.58
N ALA A 91 -16.43 23.10 -23.86
CA ALA A 91 -17.51 23.70 -23.08
C ALA A 91 -16.98 24.61 -21.95
N LEU A 92 -15.76 24.36 -21.45
CA LEU A 92 -15.08 25.21 -20.47
C LEU A 92 -14.36 26.41 -21.11
N GLY A 93 -14.44 26.58 -22.44
CA GLY A 93 -13.89 27.75 -23.16
C GLY A 93 -12.49 27.55 -23.75
N PHE A 94 -11.90 26.35 -23.68
CA PHE A 94 -10.60 26.09 -24.33
C PHE A 94 -10.77 25.99 -25.86
N GLU A 95 -10.02 26.79 -26.60
CA GLU A 95 -10.19 26.94 -28.05
C GLU A 95 -9.46 25.87 -28.88
N ARG A 96 -8.30 25.42 -28.40
CA ARG A 96 -7.36 24.57 -29.13
C ARG A 96 -7.32 23.17 -28.49
N VAL A 97 -8.36 22.38 -28.73
CA VAL A 97 -8.49 21.05 -28.12
C VAL A 97 -8.59 19.99 -29.20
N ALA A 98 -7.81 18.90 -29.08
CA ALA A 98 -7.89 17.71 -29.93
C ALA A 98 -7.89 16.42 -29.07
N SER A 99 -8.47 15.35 -29.63
CA SER A 99 -8.47 14.01 -29.04
C SER A 99 -7.57 13.07 -29.82
N VAL A 100 -6.80 12.22 -29.09
CA VAL A 100 -5.91 11.23 -29.72
C VAL A 100 -6.72 9.99 -30.10
N SER A 101 -6.85 9.74 -31.41
CA SER A 101 -7.57 8.61 -31.97
C SER A 101 -6.86 7.29 -31.66
N GLY A 102 -7.65 6.27 -31.24
CA GLY A 102 -7.12 4.96 -30.83
C GLY A 102 -6.45 4.95 -29.46
N GLY A 103 -6.24 6.13 -28.86
CA GLY A 103 -5.76 6.31 -27.48
C GLY A 103 -4.39 5.70 -27.20
N PHE A 104 -4.17 5.36 -25.92
CA PHE A 104 -2.89 4.84 -25.44
C PHE A 104 -2.53 3.47 -26.03
N ARG A 105 -3.51 2.63 -26.32
CA ARG A 105 -3.25 1.35 -26.99
C ARG A 105 -2.58 1.55 -28.33
N ARG A 106 -3.09 2.49 -29.15
CA ARG A 106 -2.49 2.82 -30.43
C ARG A 106 -1.15 3.53 -30.28
N TRP A 107 -1.01 4.40 -29.29
CA TRP A 107 0.28 5.04 -28.92
C TRP A 107 1.39 4.01 -28.69
N GLN A 108 1.07 2.96 -27.91
CA GLN A 108 2.02 1.86 -27.63
C GLN A 108 2.31 1.03 -28.89
N THR A 109 1.29 0.71 -29.68
CA THR A 109 1.45 -0.08 -30.92
C THR A 109 2.31 0.65 -31.96
N GLU A 110 2.24 1.98 -32.02
CA GLU A 110 3.10 2.83 -32.87
C GLU A 110 4.51 3.02 -32.29
N GLY A 111 4.84 2.40 -31.15
CA GLY A 111 6.18 2.48 -30.52
C GLY A 111 6.55 3.86 -29.99
N LEU A 112 5.57 4.72 -29.71
CA LEU A 112 5.82 6.07 -29.23
C LEU A 112 6.27 6.05 -27.77
N PRO A 113 7.03 7.07 -27.29
CA PRO A 113 7.60 7.10 -25.96
C PRO A 113 6.55 6.97 -24.85
N VAL A 114 6.80 6.05 -23.94
CA VAL A 114 5.99 5.79 -22.75
C VAL A 114 6.84 6.04 -21.53
N ALA A 115 6.34 6.86 -20.60
CA ALA A 115 6.93 6.94 -19.26
C ALA A 115 6.55 5.68 -18.50
N ALA A 116 7.53 5.02 -17.88
CA ALA A 116 7.28 3.89 -17.01
C ALA A 116 6.32 4.33 -15.89
N GLY A 117 5.34 3.51 -15.61
CA GLY A 117 4.49 3.69 -14.43
C GLY A 117 5.26 3.44 -13.14
N ALA A 118 4.67 3.82 -12.01
CA ALA A 118 5.21 3.51 -10.70
C ALA A 118 5.21 2.00 -10.40
N LEU A 119 4.41 1.24 -11.16
CA LEU A 119 4.22 -0.22 -11.05
C LEU A 119 4.35 -0.86 -12.44
N ASP A 120 4.80 -2.10 -12.47
CA ASP A 120 4.69 -2.93 -13.67
C ASP A 120 3.25 -3.43 -13.89
N ALA A 121 3.00 -4.12 -15.01
CA ALA A 121 1.65 -4.57 -15.38
C ALA A 121 1.08 -5.62 -14.40
N ASP A 122 1.91 -6.54 -13.88
CA ASP A 122 1.48 -7.55 -12.91
C ASP A 122 1.08 -6.89 -11.58
N ALA A 123 1.91 -5.98 -11.09
CA ALA A 123 1.61 -5.21 -9.88
C ALA A 123 0.36 -4.32 -10.05
N ALA A 124 0.18 -3.68 -11.20
CA ALA A 124 -1.00 -2.87 -11.49
C ALA A 124 -2.29 -3.72 -11.49
N GLU A 125 -2.25 -4.95 -12.05
CA GLU A 125 -3.38 -5.88 -11.98
C GLU A 125 -3.63 -6.37 -10.55
N ARG A 126 -2.58 -6.86 -9.88
CA ARG A 126 -2.64 -7.41 -8.52
C ARG A 126 -3.21 -6.41 -7.51
N TYR A 127 -2.76 -5.16 -7.56
CA TYR A 127 -3.14 -4.12 -6.61
C TYR A 127 -4.23 -3.18 -7.14
N SER A 128 -4.93 -3.54 -8.22
CA SER A 128 -5.93 -2.68 -8.87
C SER A 128 -6.98 -2.10 -7.91
N ARG A 129 -7.35 -2.83 -6.85
CA ARG A 129 -8.30 -2.34 -5.84
C ARG A 129 -7.70 -1.30 -4.90
N HIS A 130 -6.41 -1.38 -4.59
CA HIS A 130 -5.68 -0.33 -3.86
C HIS A 130 -5.54 0.94 -4.69
N LEU A 131 -5.29 0.79 -6.00
CA LEU A 131 -5.08 1.93 -6.90
C LEU A 131 -6.33 2.80 -7.06
N LEU A 132 -7.53 2.28 -6.78
CA LEU A 132 -8.80 3.02 -6.79
C LEU A 132 -9.01 3.86 -5.53
N LEU A 133 -8.24 3.65 -4.48
CA LEU A 133 -8.31 4.42 -3.23
C LEU A 133 -7.44 5.68 -3.38
N PRO A 134 -8.00 6.91 -3.33
CA PRO A 134 -7.22 8.14 -3.49
C PRO A 134 -6.04 8.26 -2.51
N GLU A 135 -6.21 7.73 -1.29
CA GLU A 135 -5.19 7.75 -0.24
C GLU A 135 -4.04 6.77 -0.51
N VAL A 136 -4.23 5.80 -1.39
CA VAL A 136 -3.19 4.82 -1.78
C VAL A 136 -2.65 5.15 -3.17
N GLY A 137 -3.47 4.97 -4.20
CA GLY A 137 -3.09 5.18 -5.60
C GLY A 137 -1.80 4.45 -6.01
N ALA A 138 -1.25 4.81 -7.15
CA ALA A 138 0.00 4.22 -7.64
C ALA A 138 1.22 4.60 -6.77
N GLN A 139 1.23 5.80 -6.22
CA GLN A 139 2.34 6.28 -5.38
C GLN A 139 2.37 5.57 -4.02
N GLY A 140 1.21 5.42 -3.37
CA GLY A 140 1.09 4.68 -2.12
C GLY A 140 1.43 3.20 -2.30
N GLN A 141 0.96 2.57 -3.39
CA GLN A 141 1.33 1.19 -3.69
C GLN A 141 2.83 1.02 -3.94
N ALA A 142 3.46 1.96 -4.64
CA ALA A 142 4.92 1.96 -4.82
C ALA A 142 5.65 2.21 -3.48
N ALA A 143 5.09 2.99 -2.56
CA ALA A 143 5.63 3.15 -1.21
C ALA A 143 5.56 1.84 -0.43
N LEU A 144 4.44 1.12 -0.47
CA LEU A 144 4.31 -0.23 0.12
C LEU A 144 5.35 -1.18 -0.46
N GLY A 145 5.55 -1.18 -1.79
CA GLY A 145 6.55 -2.02 -2.47
C GLY A 145 8.02 -1.73 -2.09
N ARG A 146 8.30 -0.56 -1.53
CA ARG A 146 9.63 -0.22 -0.99
C ARG A 146 9.75 -0.44 0.51
N ALA A 147 8.62 -0.57 1.19
CA ALA A 147 8.59 -0.64 2.65
C ALA A 147 9.21 -1.93 3.20
N ARG A 148 9.80 -1.79 4.37
CA ARG A 148 10.43 -2.87 5.13
C ARG A 148 9.73 -2.99 6.47
N VAL A 149 9.02 -4.08 6.68
CA VAL A 149 8.30 -4.35 7.93
C VAL A 149 8.92 -5.54 8.63
N THR A 150 9.28 -5.36 9.91
CA THR A 150 9.77 -6.46 10.75
C THR A 150 8.65 -6.95 11.68
N LEU A 151 8.36 -8.24 11.62
CA LEU A 151 7.41 -8.92 12.50
C LEU A 151 8.18 -9.76 13.51
N ILE A 152 7.96 -9.48 14.79
CA ILE A 152 8.49 -10.27 15.90
C ILE A 152 7.43 -11.30 16.29
N GLY A 153 7.69 -12.56 15.95
CA GLY A 153 6.77 -13.67 16.11
C GLY A 153 5.95 -13.98 14.85
N ALA A 154 5.98 -15.24 14.40
CA ALA A 154 5.13 -15.79 13.34
C ALA A 154 3.99 -16.65 13.93
N GLY A 155 3.54 -16.29 15.15
CA GLY A 155 2.49 -16.95 15.90
C GLY A 155 1.07 -16.46 15.55
N GLY A 156 0.18 -16.46 16.53
CA GLY A 156 -1.24 -16.13 16.33
C GLY A 156 -1.49 -14.70 15.84
N LEU A 157 -0.72 -13.72 16.30
CA LEU A 157 -0.76 -12.31 15.86
C LEU A 157 -0.01 -12.11 14.54
N GLY A 158 1.24 -12.61 14.48
CA GLY A 158 2.09 -12.43 13.31
C GLY A 158 1.60 -13.16 12.06
N SER A 159 0.91 -14.29 12.20
CA SER A 159 0.38 -15.05 11.06
C SER A 159 -0.56 -14.24 10.17
N PRO A 160 -1.68 -13.69 10.66
CA PRO A 160 -2.58 -12.88 9.85
C PRO A 160 -1.93 -11.56 9.42
N ALA A 161 -1.11 -10.94 10.28
CA ALA A 161 -0.41 -9.71 9.92
C ALA A 161 0.51 -9.94 8.71
N ALA A 162 1.34 -10.98 8.72
CA ALA A 162 2.24 -11.31 7.61
C ALA A 162 1.49 -11.61 6.31
N LEU A 163 0.37 -12.36 6.37
CA LEU A 163 -0.45 -12.68 5.20
C LEU A 163 -0.98 -11.41 4.53
N TYR A 164 -1.57 -10.50 5.28
CA TYR A 164 -2.17 -9.29 4.71
C TYR A 164 -1.12 -8.25 4.28
N LEU A 165 0.01 -8.15 4.96
CA LEU A 165 1.12 -7.31 4.50
C LEU A 165 1.72 -7.83 3.19
N ALA A 166 1.88 -9.15 3.05
CA ALA A 166 2.31 -9.76 1.79
C ALA A 166 1.27 -9.57 0.69
N ALA A 167 -0.02 -9.78 0.98
CA ALA A 167 -1.10 -9.55 0.03
C ALA A 167 -1.16 -8.09 -0.43
N ALA A 168 -0.92 -7.14 0.48
CA ALA A 168 -0.85 -5.70 0.19
C ALA A 168 0.41 -5.29 -0.59
N GLY A 169 1.39 -6.17 -0.73
CA GLY A 169 2.61 -5.90 -1.49
C GLY A 169 3.66 -5.09 -0.74
N VAL A 170 3.78 -5.28 0.57
CA VAL A 170 4.93 -4.75 1.34
C VAL A 170 6.21 -5.40 0.83
N GLY A 171 7.17 -4.57 0.39
CA GLY A 171 8.33 -5.05 -0.37
C GLY A 171 9.23 -6.04 0.37
N THR A 172 9.47 -5.80 1.67
CA THR A 172 10.28 -6.70 2.51
C THR A 172 9.58 -6.99 3.83
N LEU A 173 9.39 -8.26 4.13
CA LEU A 173 8.92 -8.75 5.42
C LEU A 173 10.04 -9.52 6.11
N THR A 174 10.58 -8.96 7.20
CA THR A 174 11.52 -9.68 8.07
C THR A 174 10.74 -10.43 9.14
N LEU A 175 10.85 -11.75 9.18
CA LEU A 175 10.17 -12.62 10.15
C LEU A 175 11.16 -13.11 11.19
N VAL A 176 10.94 -12.77 12.44
CA VAL A 176 11.79 -13.19 13.58
C VAL A 176 11.02 -14.17 14.46
N ASP A 177 11.40 -15.42 14.46
CA ASP A 177 10.78 -16.49 15.28
C ASP A 177 11.75 -17.67 15.42
N ASP A 178 11.98 -18.19 16.61
CA ASP A 178 12.88 -19.31 16.88
C ASP A 178 12.15 -20.65 17.08
N ASP A 179 10.83 -20.67 16.99
CA ASP A 179 10.00 -21.84 17.22
C ASP A 179 9.84 -22.72 15.97
N LYS A 180 9.32 -23.94 16.22
CA LYS A 180 8.82 -24.85 15.21
C LYS A 180 7.29 -24.86 15.20
N VAL A 181 6.75 -25.27 14.06
CA VAL A 181 5.30 -25.46 13.91
C VAL A 181 4.86 -26.67 14.75
N GLU A 182 3.90 -26.45 15.62
CA GLU A 182 3.26 -27.51 16.42
C GLU A 182 1.79 -27.64 16.03
N LYS A 183 1.24 -28.83 16.15
CA LYS A 183 -0.17 -29.10 15.83
C LYS A 183 -1.12 -28.27 16.68
N SER A 184 -0.80 -28.05 17.95
CA SER A 184 -1.55 -27.21 18.90
C SER A 184 -1.61 -25.72 18.50
N ASN A 185 -0.73 -25.29 17.60
CA ASN A 185 -0.67 -23.92 17.12
C ASN A 185 -1.67 -23.65 15.99
N LEU A 186 -2.02 -24.67 15.19
CA LEU A 186 -2.73 -24.53 13.92
C LEU A 186 -4.13 -23.93 14.04
N GLN A 187 -4.76 -24.03 15.22
CA GLN A 187 -6.07 -23.47 15.48
C GLN A 187 -6.08 -21.92 15.47
N ARG A 188 -4.89 -21.24 15.49
CA ARG A 188 -4.77 -19.78 15.47
C ARG A 188 -3.60 -19.24 14.62
N GLN A 189 -2.67 -20.09 14.23
CA GLN A 189 -1.48 -19.70 13.45
C GLN A 189 -1.66 -20.07 11.98
N VAL A 190 -2.55 -19.37 11.29
CA VAL A 190 -3.05 -19.67 9.93
C VAL A 190 -2.00 -19.55 8.83
N LEU A 191 -0.81 -19.08 9.14
CA LEU A 191 0.34 -19.04 8.24
C LEU A 191 0.95 -20.43 8.02
N HIS A 192 0.71 -21.35 8.95
CA HIS A 192 1.26 -22.69 8.96
C HIS A 192 0.22 -23.73 8.52
N ALA A 193 0.68 -24.95 8.21
CA ALA A 193 -0.17 -26.04 7.78
C ALA A 193 0.21 -27.36 8.47
N ASP A 194 -0.72 -28.30 8.58
CA ASP A 194 -0.51 -29.61 9.25
C ASP A 194 0.67 -30.39 8.64
N ALA A 195 0.82 -30.34 7.31
CA ALA A 195 1.95 -30.98 6.61
C ALA A 195 3.32 -30.37 6.94
N ARG A 196 3.37 -29.27 7.68
CA ARG A 196 4.61 -28.57 8.06
C ARG A 196 4.91 -28.61 9.56
N VAL A 197 4.19 -29.45 10.32
CA VAL A 197 4.50 -29.71 11.73
C VAL A 197 5.96 -30.18 11.88
N GLY A 198 6.69 -29.53 12.81
CA GLY A 198 8.13 -29.76 13.04
C GLY A 198 9.07 -28.87 12.22
N MET A 199 8.58 -28.19 11.16
CA MET A 199 9.35 -27.21 10.40
C MET A 199 9.55 -25.91 11.21
N ALA A 200 10.63 -25.17 10.99
CA ALA A 200 10.79 -23.83 11.56
C ALA A 200 9.62 -22.93 11.12
N LYS A 201 9.06 -22.14 12.05
CA LYS A 201 7.91 -21.25 11.74
C LYS A 201 8.26 -20.25 10.66
N THR A 202 9.46 -19.69 10.67
CA THR A 202 9.94 -18.76 9.65
C THR A 202 9.94 -19.36 8.26
N GLU A 203 10.44 -20.59 8.10
CA GLU A 203 10.46 -21.29 6.83
C GLU A 203 9.06 -21.68 6.35
N SER A 204 8.22 -22.18 7.26
CA SER A 204 6.81 -22.47 6.98
C SER A 204 6.06 -21.21 6.51
N ALA A 205 6.33 -20.07 7.15
CA ALA A 205 5.77 -18.78 6.78
C ALA A 205 6.19 -18.36 5.37
N ARG A 206 7.47 -18.44 5.04
CA ARG A 206 8.01 -18.09 3.72
C ARG A 206 7.31 -18.87 2.59
N LEU A 207 7.10 -20.17 2.78
CA LEU A 207 6.38 -20.99 1.80
C LEU A 207 4.97 -20.48 1.52
N THR A 208 4.24 -20.09 2.56
CA THR A 208 2.88 -19.55 2.41
C THR A 208 2.89 -18.16 1.77
N LEU A 209 3.77 -17.27 2.23
CA LEU A 209 3.82 -15.89 1.75
C LEU A 209 4.27 -15.82 0.29
N ASN A 210 5.28 -16.59 -0.11
CA ASN A 210 5.73 -16.66 -1.50
C ASN A 210 4.68 -17.27 -2.43
N GLY A 211 3.87 -18.23 -1.93
CA GLY A 211 2.72 -18.75 -2.67
C GLY A 211 1.59 -17.73 -2.86
N LEU A 212 1.44 -16.79 -1.92
CA LEU A 212 0.44 -15.72 -1.99
C LEU A 212 0.91 -14.58 -2.89
N ASN A 213 2.14 -14.11 -2.66
CA ASN A 213 2.73 -12.99 -3.39
C ASN A 213 4.24 -13.19 -3.60
N PRO A 214 4.66 -13.69 -4.76
CA PRO A 214 6.07 -14.00 -5.03
C PRO A 214 6.95 -12.74 -5.18
N SER A 215 6.37 -11.55 -5.35
CA SER A 215 7.12 -10.30 -5.46
C SER A 215 7.60 -9.77 -4.10
N VAL A 216 7.07 -10.28 -2.99
CA VAL A 216 7.47 -9.88 -1.64
C VAL A 216 8.74 -10.61 -1.21
N HIS A 217 9.75 -9.85 -0.82
CA HIS A 217 10.96 -10.44 -0.24
C HIS A 217 10.74 -10.81 1.23
N VAL A 218 10.92 -12.09 1.56
CA VAL A 218 10.76 -12.59 2.94
C VAL A 218 12.14 -12.90 3.52
N ASP A 219 12.61 -12.05 4.44
CA ASP A 219 13.88 -12.24 5.18
C ASP A 219 13.62 -13.03 6.46
N LEU A 220 14.29 -14.16 6.63
CA LEU A 220 14.08 -15.08 7.75
C LEU A 220 15.15 -14.89 8.83
N ARG A 221 14.70 -14.71 10.06
CA ARG A 221 15.51 -14.66 11.27
C ARG A 221 15.04 -15.73 12.25
N ALA A 222 15.54 -16.94 12.05
CA ALA A 222 15.24 -18.10 12.92
C ALA A 222 16.02 -18.01 14.24
N GLU A 223 15.79 -16.93 14.98
CA GLU A 223 16.50 -16.64 16.22
C GLU A 223 15.58 -15.94 17.23
N ARG A 224 15.85 -16.17 18.50
CA ARG A 224 15.13 -15.54 19.60
C ARG A 224 15.59 -14.11 19.79
N LEU A 225 14.61 -13.18 19.92
CA LEU A 225 14.89 -11.81 20.27
C LEU A 225 15.44 -11.71 21.72
N ARG A 226 16.57 -11.03 21.86
CA ARG A 226 17.27 -10.80 23.13
C ARG A 226 17.84 -9.38 23.17
N ALA A 227 18.25 -8.93 24.33
CA ALA A 227 18.88 -7.61 24.50
C ALA A 227 20.12 -7.43 23.60
N ALA A 228 20.85 -8.49 23.30
CA ALA A 228 22.07 -8.44 22.50
C ALA A 228 21.81 -8.29 20.99
N ASN A 229 20.64 -8.69 20.47
CA ASN A 229 20.37 -8.71 19.02
C ASN A 229 19.16 -7.84 18.60
N VAL A 230 18.34 -7.38 19.53
CA VAL A 230 17.07 -6.67 19.21
C VAL A 230 17.28 -5.50 18.26
N GLU A 231 18.28 -4.66 18.49
CA GLU A 231 18.53 -3.50 17.61
C GLU A 231 18.97 -3.93 16.20
N ALA A 232 19.78 -4.96 16.09
CA ALA A 232 20.22 -5.48 14.80
C ALA A 232 19.05 -6.07 13.99
N LEU A 233 18.11 -6.73 14.68
CA LEU A 233 16.91 -7.33 14.07
C LEU A 233 15.92 -6.30 13.54
N VAL A 234 15.77 -5.15 14.21
CA VAL A 234 14.78 -4.14 13.80
C VAL A 234 15.40 -2.97 13.01
N ARG A 235 16.72 -2.88 12.93
CA ARG A 235 17.39 -1.78 12.23
C ARG A 235 17.07 -1.78 10.73
N GLY A 236 16.71 -0.59 10.22
CA GLY A 236 16.36 -0.40 8.81
C GLY A 236 14.94 -0.82 8.45
N SER A 237 14.10 -1.12 9.45
CA SER A 237 12.65 -1.24 9.26
C SER A 237 12.01 0.13 9.18
N ASP A 238 10.93 0.24 8.41
CA ASP A 238 10.03 1.40 8.43
C ASP A 238 8.99 1.27 9.54
N VAL A 239 8.57 0.02 9.83
CA VAL A 239 7.61 -0.33 10.88
C VAL A 239 8.02 -1.64 11.53
N VAL A 240 7.85 -1.74 12.85
CA VAL A 240 8.03 -2.98 13.62
C VAL A 240 6.68 -3.41 14.19
N ILE A 241 6.35 -4.69 14.04
CA ILE A 241 5.11 -5.29 14.57
C ILE A 241 5.47 -6.24 15.71
N ASP A 242 4.87 -5.99 16.87
CA ASP A 242 4.97 -6.83 18.05
C ASP A 242 3.92 -7.95 18.00
N GLY A 243 4.35 -9.14 17.62
CA GLY A 243 3.58 -10.39 17.70
C GLY A 243 4.02 -11.30 18.85
N ALA A 244 4.81 -10.77 19.80
CA ALA A 244 5.31 -11.54 20.93
C ALA A 244 4.20 -11.90 21.93
N ASP A 245 4.35 -13.05 22.56
CA ASP A 245 3.44 -13.58 23.58
C ASP A 245 3.97 -13.38 25.02
N ASN A 246 5.06 -12.64 25.19
CA ASN A 246 5.72 -12.46 26.48
C ASN A 246 6.15 -11.02 26.74
N PHE A 247 6.04 -10.60 27.99
CA PHE A 247 6.35 -9.24 28.43
C PHE A 247 7.82 -8.84 28.26
N PRO A 248 8.83 -9.67 28.62
CA PRO A 248 10.23 -9.30 28.43
C PRO A 248 10.56 -8.85 27.01
N THR A 249 10.06 -9.58 26.00
CA THR A 249 10.24 -9.22 24.57
C THR A 249 9.63 -7.86 24.25
N ARG A 250 8.43 -7.55 24.75
CA ARG A 250 7.75 -6.27 24.50
C ARG A 250 8.55 -5.07 25.04
N TYR A 251 9.06 -5.17 26.27
CA TYR A 251 9.89 -4.11 26.87
C TYR A 251 11.21 -3.91 26.13
N LEU A 252 11.85 -4.99 25.69
CA LEU A 252 13.08 -4.91 24.88
C LEU A 252 12.78 -4.23 23.53
N LEU A 253 11.68 -4.61 22.90
CA LEU A 253 11.28 -4.10 21.59
C LEU A 253 10.93 -2.62 21.64
N ASP A 254 10.11 -2.19 22.62
CA ASP A 254 9.81 -0.77 22.86
C ASP A 254 11.09 0.06 23.06
N ALA A 255 12.00 -0.42 23.91
CA ALA A 255 13.24 0.27 24.17
C ALA A 255 14.13 0.39 22.91
N ALA A 256 14.21 -0.65 22.08
CA ALA A 256 14.99 -0.63 20.84
C ALA A 256 14.33 0.29 19.78
N CYS A 257 13.02 0.21 19.59
CA CYS A 257 12.29 1.06 18.66
C CYS A 257 12.43 2.55 19.02
N ARG A 258 12.35 2.89 20.29
CA ARG A 258 12.59 4.26 20.77
C ARG A 258 13.99 4.76 20.47
N ARG A 259 15.04 3.95 20.75
CA ARG A 259 16.43 4.36 20.45
C ARG A 259 16.69 4.55 18.96
N LEU A 260 15.99 3.78 18.11
CA LEU A 260 16.16 3.81 16.65
C LEU A 260 15.15 4.71 15.95
N ALA A 261 14.26 5.41 16.69
CA ALA A 261 13.17 6.23 16.18
C ALA A 261 12.28 5.44 15.19
N LEU A 262 11.90 4.21 15.54
CA LEU A 262 11.04 3.35 14.74
C LEU A 262 9.62 3.30 15.34
N PRO A 263 8.57 3.32 14.51
CA PRO A 263 7.23 3.07 14.98
C PRO A 263 7.05 1.59 15.33
N LEU A 264 6.42 1.34 16.48
CA LEU A 264 6.09 0.02 16.98
C LEU A 264 4.57 -0.16 17.00
N VAL A 265 4.08 -1.15 16.27
CA VAL A 265 2.67 -1.55 16.31
C VAL A 265 2.51 -2.71 17.29
N TYR A 266 2.00 -2.38 18.46
CA TYR A 266 1.75 -3.31 19.55
C TYR A 266 0.47 -4.12 19.36
N GLY A 267 0.49 -5.39 19.73
CA GLY A 267 -0.68 -6.25 19.81
C GLY A 267 -0.60 -7.20 20.99
N ALA A 268 -1.73 -7.42 21.65
CA ALA A 268 -1.85 -8.42 22.71
C ALA A 268 -3.22 -9.06 22.73
N VAL A 269 -3.28 -10.32 23.15
CA VAL A 269 -4.53 -11.05 23.36
C VAL A 269 -4.46 -11.79 24.68
N HIS A 270 -5.61 -11.82 25.37
CA HIS A 270 -5.80 -12.63 26.57
C HIS A 270 -7.24 -13.14 26.59
N ARG A 271 -7.42 -14.46 26.55
CA ARG A 271 -8.72 -15.14 26.54
C ARG A 271 -9.67 -14.59 25.47
N PHE A 272 -10.56 -13.65 25.84
CA PHE A 272 -11.58 -13.03 24.98
C PHE A 272 -11.32 -11.54 24.71
N THR A 273 -10.22 -10.99 25.20
CA THR A 273 -9.86 -9.58 25.02
C THR A 273 -8.63 -9.44 24.15
N GLY A 274 -8.61 -8.36 23.37
CA GLY A 274 -7.46 -7.99 22.53
C GLY A 274 -7.15 -6.51 22.67
N GLN A 275 -5.90 -6.16 22.45
CA GLN A 275 -5.41 -4.79 22.46
C GLN A 275 -4.55 -4.58 21.21
N VAL A 276 -4.64 -3.39 20.64
CA VAL A 276 -3.76 -2.90 19.58
C VAL A 276 -3.43 -1.44 19.88
N GLY A 277 -2.21 -1.02 19.54
CA GLY A 277 -1.79 0.36 19.69
C GLY A 277 -0.55 0.65 18.87
N VAL A 278 -0.33 1.93 18.59
CA VAL A 278 0.86 2.43 17.90
C VAL A 278 1.68 3.29 18.85
N PHE A 279 2.95 2.96 18.96
CA PHE A 279 3.95 3.76 19.67
C PHE A 279 4.93 4.32 18.64
N ASP A 280 4.69 5.54 18.16
CA ASP A 280 5.51 6.14 17.11
C ASP A 280 6.64 7.00 17.70
N ALA A 281 7.80 6.38 17.87
CA ALA A 281 8.97 7.04 18.43
C ALA A 281 9.54 8.20 17.59
N ARG A 282 9.04 8.44 16.38
CA ARG A 282 9.36 9.60 15.54
C ARG A 282 8.63 10.86 16.02
N ARG A 283 7.55 10.69 16.80
CA ARG A 283 6.69 11.76 17.32
C ARG A 283 6.99 12.00 18.79
N ALA A 284 7.28 13.24 19.15
CA ALA A 284 7.59 13.62 20.54
C ALA A 284 6.39 13.48 21.50
N ASP A 285 5.17 13.58 20.98
CA ASP A 285 3.91 13.47 21.72
C ASP A 285 3.37 12.04 21.81
N SER A 286 3.98 11.07 21.12
CA SER A 286 3.57 9.67 21.19
C SER A 286 3.97 9.03 22.52
N PRO A 287 3.05 8.35 23.22
CA PRO A 287 3.40 7.54 24.37
C PRO A 287 4.32 6.38 23.95
N CYS A 288 4.91 5.70 24.92
CA CYS A 288 5.61 4.44 24.70
C CYS A 288 4.91 3.31 25.46
N TYR A 289 5.36 2.06 25.24
CA TYR A 289 4.81 0.91 25.95
C TYR A 289 4.89 1.07 27.47
N ARG A 290 6.00 1.64 28.01
CA ARG A 290 6.17 1.90 29.43
C ARG A 290 5.27 3.01 29.98
N CYS A 291 4.81 3.94 29.14
CA CYS A 291 3.81 4.93 29.56
C CYS A 291 2.47 4.28 29.90
N LEU A 292 2.14 3.22 29.16
CA LEU A 292 0.90 2.47 29.37
C LEU A 292 1.06 1.35 30.42
N PHE A 293 2.21 0.69 30.41
CA PHE A 293 2.56 -0.42 31.31
C PHE A 293 3.90 -0.13 32.02
N PRO A 294 3.89 0.69 33.08
CA PRO A 294 5.13 1.15 33.74
C PRO A 294 5.96 0.01 34.33
N GLN A 295 5.29 -1.03 34.83
CA GLN A 295 5.94 -2.20 35.43
C GLN A 295 5.47 -3.49 34.74
N PRO A 296 6.38 -4.45 34.48
CA PRO A 296 5.98 -5.74 33.99
C PRO A 296 5.13 -6.46 35.06
N PRO A 297 4.02 -7.10 34.64
CA PRO A 297 3.22 -7.89 35.56
C PRO A 297 4.03 -9.09 36.07
N THR A 298 3.68 -9.57 37.25
CA THR A 298 4.24 -10.82 37.78
C THR A 298 3.70 -12.02 36.98
N ALA A 299 4.39 -13.16 37.03
CA ALA A 299 3.95 -14.38 36.38
C ALA A 299 2.56 -14.86 36.82
N ALA A 300 2.17 -14.56 38.07
CA ALA A 300 0.84 -14.88 38.62
C ALA A 300 -0.27 -13.98 38.06
N GLU A 301 0.05 -12.71 37.75
CA GLU A 301 -0.92 -11.74 37.22
C GLU A 301 -1.15 -11.91 35.70
N ALA A 302 -0.21 -12.51 35.00
CA ALA A 302 -0.27 -12.65 33.55
C ALA A 302 0.24 -14.02 33.09
N PRO A 303 -0.56 -15.08 33.29
CA PRO A 303 -0.25 -16.38 32.75
C PRO A 303 -0.15 -16.32 31.22
N ASN A 304 0.72 -17.15 30.64
CA ASN A 304 0.88 -17.18 29.17
C ASN A 304 -0.37 -17.78 28.48
N CYS A 305 -0.47 -17.59 27.15
CA CYS A 305 -1.62 -18.09 26.38
C CYS A 305 -1.79 -19.61 26.41
N ALA A 306 -0.73 -20.38 26.66
CA ALA A 306 -0.81 -21.83 26.78
C ALA A 306 -1.50 -22.26 28.08
N GLU A 307 -1.35 -21.46 29.13
CA GLU A 307 -1.96 -21.72 30.45
C GLU A 307 -3.36 -21.13 30.56
N ALA A 308 -3.57 -19.93 30.02
CA ALA A 308 -4.84 -19.21 30.14
C ALA A 308 -5.90 -19.61 29.10
N GLY A 309 -5.49 -20.21 27.98
CA GLY A 309 -6.31 -20.43 26.80
C GLY A 309 -6.56 -19.13 26.01
N VAL A 310 -6.92 -19.27 24.74
CA VAL A 310 -7.27 -18.15 23.84
C VAL A 310 -8.28 -18.59 22.81
N LEU A 311 -9.30 -17.77 22.56
CA LEU A 311 -10.20 -17.98 21.43
C LEU A 311 -9.44 -17.74 20.12
N GLY A 312 -9.24 -18.80 19.30
CA GLY A 312 -8.30 -18.82 18.18
C GLY A 312 -8.52 -17.74 17.11
N ILE A 313 -9.74 -17.26 16.93
CA ILE A 313 -10.03 -16.16 15.99
C ILE A 313 -9.50 -14.80 16.47
N LEU A 314 -9.40 -14.59 17.78
CA LEU A 314 -9.09 -13.27 18.35
C LEU A 314 -7.67 -12.79 18.01
N PRO A 315 -6.60 -13.61 18.09
CA PRO A 315 -5.28 -13.23 17.56
C PRO A 315 -5.35 -12.84 16.07
N GLY A 316 -6.22 -13.50 15.29
CA GLY A 316 -6.48 -13.16 13.90
C GLY A 316 -6.95 -11.71 13.74
N VAL A 317 -7.99 -11.33 14.48
CA VAL A 317 -8.55 -9.95 14.46
C VAL A 317 -7.48 -8.92 14.85
N ILE A 318 -6.76 -9.15 15.95
CA ILE A 318 -5.75 -8.20 16.42
C ILE A 318 -4.58 -8.11 15.46
N GLY A 319 -4.10 -9.22 14.90
CA GLY A 319 -3.02 -9.19 13.89
C GLY A 319 -3.43 -8.47 12.59
N LEU A 320 -4.69 -8.56 12.18
CA LEU A 320 -5.23 -7.78 11.05
C LEU A 320 -5.24 -6.27 11.37
N LEU A 321 -5.64 -5.89 12.58
CA LEU A 321 -5.56 -4.49 13.02
C LEU A 321 -4.11 -4.00 13.06
N GLN A 322 -3.16 -4.83 13.52
CA GLN A 322 -1.74 -4.49 13.48
C GLN A 322 -1.25 -4.27 12.04
N ALA A 323 -1.63 -5.14 11.09
CA ALA A 323 -1.28 -4.96 9.67
C ALA A 323 -1.88 -3.67 9.10
N THR A 324 -3.12 -3.34 9.48
CA THR A 324 -3.79 -2.10 9.06
C THR A 324 -3.02 -0.87 9.54
N GLU A 325 -2.63 -0.83 10.83
CA GLU A 325 -1.85 0.27 11.38
C GLU A 325 -0.45 0.37 10.73
N ALA A 326 0.18 -0.76 10.43
CA ALA A 326 1.47 -0.76 9.73
C ALA A 326 1.34 -0.17 8.31
N ILE A 327 0.31 -0.52 7.56
CA ILE A 327 0.02 0.06 6.23
C ILE A 327 -0.23 1.57 6.35
N LYS A 328 -1.03 2.01 7.31
CA LYS A 328 -1.30 3.44 7.57
C LYS A 328 0.00 4.21 7.85
N LEU A 329 0.88 3.66 8.67
CA LEU A 329 2.19 4.26 9.00
C LEU A 329 3.11 4.38 7.77
N VAL A 330 3.11 3.38 6.88
CA VAL A 330 3.90 3.40 5.63
C VAL A 330 3.35 4.43 4.66
N LEU A 331 2.02 4.54 4.56
CA LEU A 331 1.35 5.46 3.65
C LEU A 331 1.23 6.89 4.20
N GLY A 332 1.44 7.08 5.50
CA GLY A 332 1.24 8.37 6.17
C GLY A 332 -0.22 8.82 6.20
N ILE A 333 -1.16 7.88 6.27
CA ILE A 333 -2.61 8.13 6.25
C ILE A 333 -3.26 7.76 7.58
N GLY A 334 -4.44 8.34 7.84
CA GLY A 334 -5.20 8.12 9.06
C GLY A 334 -4.64 8.93 10.25
N THR A 335 -5.21 8.69 11.42
CA THR A 335 -4.87 9.35 12.71
C THR A 335 -4.36 8.34 13.69
#